data_997b9560cf1636607c0e988cb86f7546
#
_entry.id   997b9560cf1636607c0e988cb86f7546
#
_cell.length_a   1.000
_cell.length_b   1.000
_cell.length_c   1.000
_cell.angle_alpha   90.00
_cell.angle_beta   90.00
_cell.angle_gamma   90.00
#
_symmetry.space_group_name_H-M   'P 1'
#
loop_
_entity.id
_entity.type
_entity.pdbx_description
1 polymer ?
#
loop_
_entity_poly.entity_id
_entity_poly.type
_entity_poly.pdbx_seq_one_letter_code
_entity_poly.pdbx_strand_id
1 'polypeptide(L)'
;MSYYGKHFSDNDVCVMMDELNAAFPHYMLYHNDSRNHRTGYCTFCGDYIEADKSSGDLYNLYSEFFKAKHGTIWECPSCGFFVRYIAEGKMTTYGSLGTVRYVVAVKQISENDVCFLACRVRSSYDPYDGMQYDIDPVSCYELSPGRVVMERYRYGAGWTVQKRFGEPFPCGGGFYNDVDYEFLFLDMNEEFDGCFLEYSCMELFMDLVPQKYTPSRGHLHPYRMMYLCYYALYPQLEYLLKSHGSSWVFDLVYERKRNRQYIDLTARSFSGLFRMSKAEVNAYRKCNFDRRLLELWHDSPGGMSFEELCLLFVSLGKDFAKRLPEVVDKIHTFHLDPHEVCCYLEIQGQAFGSNAPCARAFEYWQDYLDACEMLRENLAKHVVLFPQDLIAAHDEKMTAVRCIQNPEMLTRYSKSLAMRDVLYCFEDERFLIRLPHFPLEITIEGENQENCVANYIDRHMRGETTICFLREKSRPQDSFITIEIQGKRLIQCYGYLNDNENRVGYEKQEERERKWQEYMKRPREEALAFRDRWLEWVKAGSPRDVKGNPIEKNNEEVRKHA
;
A
#
# COMPACT_ATOMS: atom_id res chain seq x y z
N MET A 1 -16.24 33.05 34.59
CA MET A 1 -15.57 32.63 33.34
C MET A 1 -16.37 33.20 32.22
N SER A 2 -15.75 33.83 31.22
CA SER A 2 -16.46 34.26 30.04
C SER A 2 -17.01 33.07 29.28
N TYR A 3 -17.98 33.30 28.39
CA TYR A 3 -18.53 32.24 27.52
C TYR A 3 -17.43 31.56 26.70
N TYR A 4 -16.41 32.30 26.32
CA TYR A 4 -15.30 31.82 25.48
C TYR A 4 -14.10 31.31 26.28
N GLY A 5 -14.24 31.06 27.57
CA GLY A 5 -13.18 30.52 28.43
C GLY A 5 -12.42 31.60 29.21
N LYS A 6 -11.32 31.20 29.84
CA LYS A 6 -10.55 32.04 30.76
C LYS A 6 -9.75 33.13 30.06
N HIS A 7 -9.22 32.86 28.87
CA HIS A 7 -8.22 33.67 28.19
C HIS A 7 -8.77 34.47 27.00
N PHE A 8 -9.99 34.19 26.56
CA PHE A 8 -10.63 34.88 25.46
C PHE A 8 -11.73 35.80 25.96
N SER A 9 -11.64 37.07 25.62
CA SER A 9 -12.64 38.09 25.88
C SER A 9 -13.60 38.24 24.71
N ASP A 10 -14.69 38.98 24.94
CA ASP A 10 -15.62 39.34 23.86
C ASP A 10 -14.92 40.17 22.77
N ASN A 11 -13.91 40.97 23.13
CA ASN A 11 -13.10 41.73 22.17
C ASN A 11 -12.23 40.82 21.28
N ASP A 12 -11.66 39.74 21.84
CA ASP A 12 -10.90 38.76 21.06
C ASP A 12 -11.83 38.09 20.03
N VAL A 13 -13.09 37.84 20.39
CA VAL A 13 -14.08 37.30 19.47
C VAL A 13 -14.45 38.28 18.38
N CYS A 14 -14.52 39.58 18.69
CA CYS A 14 -14.75 40.61 17.64
C CYS A 14 -13.61 40.65 16.62
N VAL A 15 -12.34 40.59 17.07
CA VAL A 15 -11.18 40.50 16.15
C VAL A 15 -11.27 39.24 15.30
N MET A 16 -11.62 38.12 15.90
CA MET A 16 -11.81 36.85 15.19
C MET A 16 -12.92 36.95 14.11
N MET A 17 -13.97 37.75 14.34
CA MET A 17 -15.05 37.95 13.37
C MET A 17 -14.56 38.60 12.07
N ASP A 18 -13.64 39.56 12.15
CA ASP A 18 -13.06 40.22 10.98
C ASP A 18 -12.27 39.23 10.11
N GLU A 19 -11.49 38.34 10.73
CA GLU A 19 -10.76 37.29 10.02
C GLU A 19 -11.70 36.21 9.46
N LEU A 20 -12.76 35.85 10.19
CA LEU A 20 -13.76 34.91 9.74
C LEU A 20 -14.48 35.39 8.50
N ASN A 21 -14.75 36.70 8.39
CA ASN A 21 -15.41 37.25 7.21
C ASN A 21 -14.62 36.96 5.92
N ALA A 22 -13.29 37.08 5.96
CA ALA A 22 -12.45 36.73 4.80
C ALA A 22 -12.31 35.20 4.58
N ALA A 23 -12.43 34.40 5.63
CA ALA A 23 -12.17 32.98 5.59
C ALA A 23 -13.40 32.13 5.20
N PHE A 24 -14.61 32.65 5.36
CA PHE A 24 -15.84 31.95 4.99
C PHE A 24 -16.20 32.16 3.51
N PRO A 25 -17.00 31.26 2.90
CA PRO A 25 -17.48 31.45 1.53
C PRO A 25 -18.37 32.68 1.42
N HIS A 26 -18.11 33.49 0.42
CA HIS A 26 -18.94 34.63 0.05
C HIS A 26 -19.62 34.43 -1.29
N TYR A 27 -20.66 35.18 -1.50
CA TYR A 27 -21.54 35.02 -2.63
C TYR A 27 -21.78 36.35 -3.36
N MET A 28 -21.89 36.26 -4.67
CA MET A 28 -22.49 37.28 -5.50
C MET A 28 -23.95 36.86 -5.79
N LEU A 29 -24.87 37.43 -5.08
CA LEU A 29 -26.32 37.21 -5.30
C LEU A 29 -26.76 38.08 -6.47
N TYR A 30 -27.11 37.48 -7.61
CA TYR A 30 -27.42 38.25 -8.80
C TYR A 30 -28.78 37.93 -9.40
N HIS A 31 -29.39 38.97 -9.99
CA HIS A 31 -30.62 38.91 -10.77
C HIS A 31 -30.39 39.40 -12.21
N ASN A 32 -31.02 38.78 -13.19
CA ASN A 32 -31.05 39.24 -14.56
C ASN A 32 -32.44 39.86 -14.85
N ASP A 33 -32.54 41.17 -14.79
CA ASP A 33 -33.79 41.88 -15.08
C ASP A 33 -34.14 41.81 -16.58
N SER A 34 -33.10 41.71 -17.42
CA SER A 34 -33.22 41.50 -18.85
C SER A 34 -31.98 40.82 -19.42
N ARG A 35 -31.94 40.58 -20.73
CA ARG A 35 -30.73 40.06 -21.41
C ARG A 35 -29.55 41.03 -21.33
N ASN A 36 -29.81 42.29 -21.13
CA ASN A 36 -28.78 43.35 -21.13
C ASN A 36 -28.58 43.99 -19.76
N HIS A 37 -29.40 43.69 -18.78
CA HIS A 37 -29.33 44.27 -17.45
C HIS A 37 -29.20 43.21 -16.38
N ARG A 38 -28.18 43.35 -15.55
CA ARG A 38 -27.92 42.45 -14.40
C ARG A 38 -27.61 43.28 -13.17
N THR A 39 -28.27 42.94 -12.08
CA THR A 39 -27.95 43.47 -10.76
C THR A 39 -27.35 42.40 -9.88
N GLY A 40 -26.56 42.76 -8.90
CA GLY A 40 -25.94 41.80 -7.95
C GLY A 40 -25.53 42.46 -6.65
N TYR A 41 -25.50 41.67 -5.60
CA TYR A 41 -25.04 42.05 -4.27
C TYR A 41 -23.90 41.13 -3.82
N CYS A 42 -22.78 41.72 -3.45
CA CYS A 42 -21.65 40.97 -2.93
C CYS A 42 -21.73 40.82 -1.41
N THR A 43 -21.81 39.59 -0.90
CA THR A 43 -21.89 39.35 0.55
C THR A 43 -20.61 39.61 1.31
N PHE A 44 -19.47 39.83 0.60
CA PHE A 44 -18.19 40.17 1.24
C PHE A 44 -18.06 41.67 1.48
N CYS A 45 -18.14 42.50 0.43
CA CYS A 45 -17.98 43.95 0.58
C CYS A 45 -19.30 44.71 0.84
N GLY A 46 -20.46 44.05 0.69
CA GLY A 46 -21.76 44.68 0.86
C GLY A 46 -22.19 45.58 -0.31
N ASP A 47 -21.40 45.62 -1.42
CA ASP A 47 -21.70 46.49 -2.54
C ASP A 47 -22.80 45.93 -3.44
N TYR A 48 -23.69 46.80 -3.85
CA TYR A 48 -24.68 46.53 -4.88
C TYR A 48 -24.16 46.97 -6.25
N ILE A 49 -24.12 46.05 -7.18
CA ILE A 49 -23.59 46.23 -8.52
C ILE A 49 -24.75 46.23 -9.52
N GLU A 50 -24.80 47.27 -10.35
CA GLU A 50 -25.71 47.35 -11.46
C GLU A 50 -24.95 47.50 -12.77
N ALA A 51 -25.23 46.62 -13.71
CA ALA A 51 -24.53 46.57 -14.99
C ALA A 51 -25.51 46.48 -16.15
N ASP A 52 -25.31 47.33 -17.17
CA ASP A 52 -26.13 47.37 -18.39
C ASP A 52 -25.19 47.28 -19.64
N LYS A 53 -25.47 46.31 -20.49
CA LYS A 53 -24.70 46.13 -21.77
C LYS A 53 -24.91 47.25 -22.76
N SER A 54 -25.96 48.05 -22.65
CA SER A 54 -26.21 49.19 -23.51
C SER A 54 -25.41 50.42 -23.11
N SER A 55 -24.82 50.43 -21.92
CA SER A 55 -23.98 51.51 -21.38
C SER A 55 -22.50 51.18 -21.67
N GLY A 56 -21.93 51.65 -22.76
CA GLY A 56 -20.64 51.24 -23.31
C GLY A 56 -19.48 51.25 -22.31
N ASP A 57 -19.35 52.29 -21.47
CA ASP A 57 -18.24 52.39 -20.51
C ASP A 57 -18.41 51.46 -19.31
N LEU A 58 -19.61 51.32 -18.78
CA LEU A 58 -19.93 50.43 -17.68
C LEU A 58 -19.90 48.93 -18.10
N TYR A 59 -20.23 48.67 -19.36
CA TYR A 59 -20.13 47.28 -19.87
C TYR A 59 -18.70 46.79 -19.90
N ASN A 60 -17.75 47.61 -20.31
CA ASN A 60 -16.34 47.24 -20.32
C ASN A 60 -15.80 46.99 -18.91
N LEU A 61 -16.24 47.77 -17.93
CA LEU A 61 -15.85 47.59 -16.53
C LEU A 61 -16.43 46.31 -15.91
N TYR A 62 -17.66 45.92 -16.27
CA TYR A 62 -18.38 44.79 -15.68
C TYR A 62 -18.62 43.61 -16.65
N SER A 63 -17.86 43.52 -17.73
CA SER A 63 -18.04 42.48 -18.76
C SER A 63 -17.94 41.05 -18.17
N GLU A 64 -17.06 40.84 -17.21
CA GLU A 64 -16.86 39.56 -16.53
C GLU A 64 -18.06 39.22 -15.64
N PHE A 65 -18.71 40.20 -15.02
CA PHE A 65 -19.92 39.99 -14.23
C PHE A 65 -21.06 39.37 -15.05
N PHE A 66 -21.17 39.75 -16.34
CA PHE A 66 -22.17 39.12 -17.24
C PHE A 66 -21.80 37.71 -17.69
N LYS A 67 -20.51 37.34 -17.69
CA LYS A 67 -20.03 36.01 -18.11
C LYS A 67 -20.23 34.98 -17.01
N ALA A 68 -20.19 35.40 -15.74
CA ALA A 68 -20.30 34.52 -14.61
C ALA A 68 -21.69 33.84 -14.57
N LYS A 69 -21.70 32.54 -14.30
CA LYS A 69 -22.90 31.70 -14.27
C LYS A 69 -23.19 31.24 -12.83
N HIS A 70 -24.44 30.83 -12.60
CA HIS A 70 -24.82 30.25 -11.33
C HIS A 70 -23.90 29.08 -10.93
N GLY A 71 -23.37 29.13 -9.70
CA GLY A 71 -22.46 28.13 -9.12
C GLY A 71 -20.98 28.34 -9.45
N THR A 72 -20.61 29.25 -10.38
CA THR A 72 -19.20 29.54 -10.69
C THR A 72 -18.58 30.43 -9.62
N ILE A 73 -17.27 30.28 -9.39
CA ILE A 73 -16.50 31.18 -8.55
C ILE A 73 -15.78 32.18 -9.47
N TRP A 74 -15.95 33.46 -9.16
CA TRP A 74 -15.40 34.57 -9.94
C TRP A 74 -15.10 35.77 -9.04
N GLU A 75 -14.26 36.68 -9.50
CA GLU A 75 -13.99 37.92 -8.78
C GLU A 75 -15.23 38.84 -8.68
N CYS A 76 -15.40 39.46 -7.52
CA CYS A 76 -16.35 40.54 -7.36
C CYS A 76 -15.83 41.78 -8.11
N PRO A 77 -16.62 42.40 -9.00
CA PRO A 77 -16.16 43.58 -9.76
C PRO A 77 -15.85 44.82 -8.91
N SER A 78 -16.41 44.86 -7.69
CA SER A 78 -16.19 46.00 -6.79
C SER A 78 -14.95 45.82 -5.91
N CYS A 79 -14.80 44.67 -5.22
CA CYS A 79 -13.73 44.49 -4.27
C CYS A 79 -12.63 43.50 -4.71
N GLY A 80 -12.78 42.81 -5.85
CA GLY A 80 -11.82 41.82 -6.35
C GLY A 80 -11.81 40.50 -5.62
N PHE A 81 -12.61 40.32 -4.56
CA PHE A 81 -12.64 39.07 -3.81
C PHE A 81 -13.33 37.96 -4.62
N PHE A 82 -12.81 36.71 -4.52
CA PHE A 82 -13.39 35.57 -5.20
C PHE A 82 -14.65 35.09 -4.50
N VAL A 83 -15.81 35.24 -5.15
CA VAL A 83 -17.13 34.90 -4.62
C VAL A 83 -17.83 33.89 -5.52
N ARG A 84 -18.73 33.12 -4.93
CA ARG A 84 -19.57 32.19 -5.70
C ARG A 84 -20.82 32.92 -6.21
N TYR A 85 -21.03 32.89 -7.51
CA TYR A 85 -22.17 33.54 -8.16
C TYR A 85 -23.43 32.68 -8.01
N ILE A 86 -24.44 33.22 -7.38
CA ILE A 86 -25.75 32.58 -7.15
C ILE A 86 -26.83 33.40 -7.79
N ALA A 87 -27.55 32.84 -8.76
CA ALA A 87 -28.73 33.47 -9.34
C ALA A 87 -29.88 33.37 -8.33
N GLU A 88 -30.50 34.50 -7.93
CA GLU A 88 -31.55 34.55 -6.94
C GLU A 88 -32.75 33.64 -7.31
N GLY A 89 -33.13 33.59 -8.59
CA GLY A 89 -34.20 32.71 -9.06
C GLY A 89 -33.92 31.20 -8.99
N LYS A 90 -32.66 30.80 -8.65
CA LYS A 90 -32.26 29.41 -8.44
C LYS A 90 -31.98 29.07 -6.98
N MET A 91 -32.11 30.01 -6.09
CA MET A 91 -31.92 29.83 -4.67
C MET A 91 -33.25 29.37 -4.03
N THR A 92 -33.19 28.28 -3.28
CA THR A 92 -34.38 27.75 -2.60
C THR A 92 -34.69 28.50 -1.31
N THR A 93 -33.65 28.83 -0.55
CA THR A 93 -33.75 29.66 0.67
C THR A 93 -32.38 30.31 0.93
N TYR A 94 -32.37 31.45 1.62
CA TYR A 94 -31.12 32.10 2.08
C TYR A 94 -30.35 31.21 3.07
N GLY A 95 -31.00 30.33 3.82
CA GLY A 95 -30.37 29.35 4.70
C GLY A 95 -29.48 28.35 3.97
N SER A 96 -29.66 28.16 2.66
CA SER A 96 -28.76 27.32 1.83
C SER A 96 -27.37 27.93 1.60
N LEU A 97 -27.18 29.21 1.93
CA LEU A 97 -25.87 29.90 1.87
C LEU A 97 -25.07 29.71 3.17
N GLY A 98 -25.68 29.20 4.23
CA GLY A 98 -25.01 28.94 5.49
C GLY A 98 -24.04 27.75 5.40
N THR A 99 -22.93 27.87 6.07
CA THR A 99 -21.94 26.81 6.22
C THR A 99 -21.53 26.65 7.67
N VAL A 100 -21.11 25.45 8.06
CA VAL A 100 -20.53 25.20 9.38
C VAL A 100 -19.06 24.91 9.21
N ARG A 101 -18.22 25.63 9.93
CA ARG A 101 -16.76 25.41 9.98
C ARG A 101 -16.30 25.25 11.41
N TYR A 102 -15.22 24.53 11.58
CA TYR A 102 -14.51 24.43 12.84
C TYR A 102 -13.28 25.35 12.77
N VAL A 103 -13.18 26.22 13.73
CA VAL A 103 -12.16 27.27 13.79
C VAL A 103 -11.37 27.11 15.07
N VAL A 104 -10.04 27.24 14.98
CA VAL A 104 -9.15 27.30 16.13
C VAL A 104 -8.52 28.68 16.17
N ALA A 105 -8.90 29.47 17.16
CA ALA A 105 -8.27 30.74 17.44
C ALA A 105 -7.07 30.54 18.38
N VAL A 106 -5.97 31.22 18.08
CA VAL A 106 -4.70 31.16 18.84
C VAL A 106 -4.48 32.49 19.52
N LYS A 107 -4.07 32.44 20.78
CA LYS A 107 -3.69 33.65 21.54
C LYS A 107 -2.44 33.39 22.37
N GLN A 108 -1.40 34.09 22.06
CA GLN A 108 -0.20 34.14 22.91
C GLN A 108 -0.49 34.94 24.16
N ILE A 109 -0.29 34.35 25.34
CA ILE A 109 -0.46 35.00 26.65
C ILE A 109 0.86 35.53 27.15
N SER A 110 1.95 34.79 26.96
CA SER A 110 3.31 35.13 27.29
C SER A 110 4.28 34.37 26.38
N GLU A 111 5.60 34.60 26.53
CA GLU A 111 6.62 33.79 25.79
C GLU A 111 6.47 32.27 26.03
N ASN A 112 5.94 31.88 27.19
CA ASN A 112 5.82 30.47 27.59
C ASN A 112 4.38 29.94 27.60
N ASP A 113 3.38 30.78 27.41
CA ASP A 113 1.98 30.39 27.53
C ASP A 113 1.19 30.77 26.28
N VAL A 114 0.61 29.77 25.60
CA VAL A 114 -0.23 29.93 24.43
C VAL A 114 -1.58 29.25 24.68
N CYS A 115 -2.65 29.94 24.31
CA CYS A 115 -3.99 29.41 24.41
C CYS A 115 -4.61 29.19 23.02
N PHE A 116 -5.34 28.11 22.90
CA PHE A 116 -6.11 27.77 21.71
C PHE A 116 -7.58 27.62 22.08
N LEU A 117 -8.45 28.29 21.36
CA LEU A 117 -9.90 28.17 21.49
C LEU A 117 -10.46 27.51 20.22
N ALA A 118 -10.96 26.29 20.33
CA ALA A 118 -11.63 25.59 19.26
C ALA A 118 -13.14 25.90 19.32
N CYS A 119 -13.66 26.45 18.22
CA CYS A 119 -15.07 26.85 18.07
C CYS A 119 -15.71 26.14 16.88
N ARG A 120 -16.99 25.87 17.00
CA ARG A 120 -17.86 25.59 15.87
C ARG A 120 -18.49 26.89 15.43
N VAL A 121 -18.23 27.33 14.21
CA VAL A 121 -18.78 28.56 13.65
C VAL A 121 -19.79 28.22 12.58
N ARG A 122 -20.97 28.75 12.69
CA ARG A 122 -22.04 28.65 11.71
C ARG A 122 -22.21 30.01 11.04
N SER A 123 -21.98 30.09 9.75
CA SER A 123 -22.36 31.27 8.98
C SER A 123 -23.80 31.14 8.51
N SER A 124 -24.50 32.27 8.46
CA SER A 124 -25.81 32.42 7.83
C SER A 124 -25.87 33.77 7.11
N TYR A 125 -26.70 33.88 6.12
CA TYR A 125 -26.93 35.12 5.43
C TYR A 125 -28.35 35.63 5.74
N ASP A 126 -28.43 36.85 6.26
CA ASP A 126 -29.66 37.59 6.41
C ASP A 126 -29.74 38.71 5.37
N PRO A 127 -30.87 38.86 4.63
CA PRO A 127 -31.00 39.91 3.59
C PRO A 127 -30.90 41.34 4.13
N TYR A 128 -31.12 41.56 5.42
CA TYR A 128 -31.09 42.89 6.04
C TYR A 128 -29.77 43.18 6.75
N ASP A 129 -29.20 42.13 7.41
CA ASP A 129 -28.01 42.26 8.27
C ASP A 129 -26.76 41.69 7.63
N GLY A 130 -26.85 41.07 6.41
CA GLY A 130 -25.70 40.48 5.70
C GLY A 130 -25.28 39.13 6.27
N MET A 131 -23.97 38.83 6.18
CA MET A 131 -23.38 37.60 6.75
C MET A 131 -23.36 37.67 8.27
N GLN A 132 -23.94 36.68 8.92
CA GLN A 132 -23.97 36.52 10.36
C GLN A 132 -23.17 35.27 10.77
N TYR A 133 -22.50 35.33 11.92
CA TYR A 133 -21.71 34.23 12.45
C TYR A 133 -22.14 33.87 13.87
N ASP A 134 -22.50 32.60 14.08
CA ASP A 134 -22.83 32.05 15.38
C ASP A 134 -21.64 31.19 15.85
N ILE A 135 -21.00 31.60 16.94
CA ILE A 135 -19.75 31.02 17.43
C ILE A 135 -20.00 30.25 18.70
N ASP A 136 -19.98 28.91 18.60
CA ASP A 136 -20.10 28.00 19.73
C ASP A 136 -18.70 27.53 20.18
N PRO A 137 -18.23 27.85 21.39
CA PRO A 137 -16.98 27.31 21.90
C PRO A 137 -17.13 25.81 22.18
N VAL A 138 -16.07 25.04 21.85
CA VAL A 138 -16.06 23.57 22.00
C VAL A 138 -15.01 23.12 23.01
N SER A 139 -13.77 23.58 22.85
CA SER A 139 -12.66 23.24 23.74
C SER A 139 -11.64 24.37 23.80
N CYS A 140 -10.94 24.46 24.92
CA CYS A 140 -9.85 25.39 25.14
C CYS A 140 -8.61 24.62 25.60
N TYR A 141 -7.45 25.02 25.10
CA TYR A 141 -6.16 24.45 25.48
C TYR A 141 -5.26 25.55 25.99
N GLU A 142 -4.63 25.29 27.14
CA GLU A 142 -3.48 26.08 27.64
C GLU A 142 -2.23 25.23 27.46
N LEU A 143 -1.26 25.71 26.68
CA LEU A 143 0.01 25.06 26.43
C LEU A 143 1.12 25.88 27.08
N SER A 144 1.94 25.22 27.89
CA SER A 144 3.19 25.75 28.45
C SER A 144 4.25 24.65 28.39
N PRO A 145 5.56 24.96 28.39
CA PRO A 145 6.60 23.95 28.44
C PRO A 145 6.39 22.95 29.58
N GLY A 146 6.20 21.68 29.22
CA GLY A 146 5.94 20.59 30.18
C GLY A 146 4.49 20.48 30.66
N ARG A 147 3.59 21.36 30.23
CA ARG A 147 2.20 21.37 30.70
C ARG A 147 1.21 21.60 29.57
N VAL A 148 0.15 20.76 29.54
CA VAL A 148 -1.02 20.95 28.69
C VAL A 148 -2.27 20.80 29.52
N VAL A 149 -3.14 21.81 29.50
CA VAL A 149 -4.47 21.75 30.09
C VAL A 149 -5.51 21.87 29.01
N MET A 150 -6.48 20.97 29.00
CA MET A 150 -7.61 21.00 28.10
C MET A 150 -8.89 21.16 28.90
N GLU A 151 -9.72 22.13 28.50
CA GLU A 151 -11.08 22.31 29.00
C GLU A 151 -12.08 22.07 27.85
N ARG A 152 -13.22 21.51 28.19
CA ARG A 152 -14.36 21.37 27.25
C ARG A 152 -15.55 22.16 27.72
N TYR A 153 -16.17 22.84 26.78
CA TYR A 153 -17.43 23.50 27.00
C TYR A 153 -18.60 22.53 26.82
N ARG A 154 -19.55 22.56 27.77
CA ARG A 154 -20.81 21.84 27.68
C ARG A 154 -21.94 22.80 27.96
N TYR A 155 -22.91 22.86 27.03
CA TYR A 155 -24.07 23.69 27.22
C TYR A 155 -24.77 23.33 28.55
N GLY A 156 -25.05 24.34 29.38
CA GLY A 156 -25.65 24.18 30.71
C GLY A 156 -24.70 23.79 31.84
N ALA A 157 -23.51 23.29 31.55
CA ALA A 157 -22.50 22.93 32.57
C ALA A 157 -21.27 23.84 32.55
N GLY A 158 -21.07 24.62 31.48
CA GLY A 158 -19.91 25.47 31.29
C GLY A 158 -18.62 24.70 30.99
N TRP A 159 -17.49 25.30 31.32
CA TRP A 159 -16.15 24.75 31.09
C TRP A 159 -15.76 23.70 32.14
N THR A 160 -15.25 22.55 31.66
CA THR A 160 -14.81 21.42 32.48
C THR A 160 -13.43 20.95 32.07
N VAL A 161 -12.50 20.91 33.03
CA VAL A 161 -11.14 20.41 32.81
C VAL A 161 -11.17 18.92 32.47
N GLN A 162 -10.46 18.53 31.43
CA GLN A 162 -10.31 17.15 31.02
C GLN A 162 -9.09 16.52 31.68
N LYS A 163 -9.21 15.28 32.16
CA LYS A 163 -8.10 14.53 32.76
C LYS A 163 -6.98 14.25 31.76
N ARG A 164 -7.28 14.22 30.48
CA ARG A 164 -6.33 14.00 29.37
C ARG A 164 -6.72 14.91 28.23
N PHE A 165 -5.74 15.54 27.59
CA PHE A 165 -6.02 16.23 26.34
C PHE A 165 -6.38 15.24 25.23
N GLY A 166 -7.23 15.64 24.35
CA GLY A 166 -7.69 14.87 23.21
C GLY A 166 -7.89 15.78 22.01
N GLU A 167 -8.52 15.28 20.97
CA GLU A 167 -8.85 16.09 19.79
C GLU A 167 -9.66 17.32 20.18
N PRO A 168 -9.41 18.48 19.52
CA PRO A 168 -10.11 19.73 19.83
C PRO A 168 -11.62 19.60 19.65
N PHE A 169 -12.04 18.81 18.67
CA PHE A 169 -13.44 18.58 18.36
C PHE A 169 -13.83 17.14 18.73
N PRO A 170 -14.99 16.91 19.36
CA PRO A 170 -15.44 15.58 19.72
C PRO A 170 -15.71 14.76 18.46
N CYS A 171 -14.98 13.66 18.30
CA CYS A 171 -15.29 12.62 17.31
C CYS A 171 -16.49 11.80 17.81
N GLY A 172 -17.67 12.38 17.79
CA GLY A 172 -18.93 11.68 18.08
C GLY A 172 -19.59 11.28 16.79
N GLY A 173 -19.85 9.97 16.62
CA GLY A 173 -20.44 9.42 15.41
C GLY A 173 -21.65 10.21 14.92
N GLY A 174 -21.69 10.52 13.65
CA GLY A 174 -22.82 11.14 12.95
C GLY A 174 -22.59 12.55 12.43
N PHE A 175 -21.51 13.25 12.81
CA PHE A 175 -21.29 14.63 12.36
C PHE A 175 -20.34 14.77 11.15
N TYR A 176 -19.71 13.70 10.70
CA TYR A 176 -18.68 13.76 9.66
C TYR A 176 -19.14 13.41 8.23
N ASN A 177 -20.41 13.08 8.04
CA ASN A 177 -20.81 12.47 6.77
C ASN A 177 -21.39 13.43 5.70
N ASP A 178 -21.72 14.68 6.02
CA ASP A 178 -22.49 15.50 5.06
C ASP A 178 -22.09 16.98 4.91
N VAL A 179 -20.99 17.44 5.51
CA VAL A 179 -20.56 18.84 5.36
C VAL A 179 -19.05 18.89 5.11
N ASP A 180 -18.62 19.69 4.14
CA ASP A 180 -17.22 20.05 3.93
C ASP A 180 -16.71 20.83 5.14
N TYR A 181 -16.16 20.10 6.12
CA TYR A 181 -15.55 20.70 7.30
C TYR A 181 -14.19 21.29 6.92
N GLU A 182 -14.16 22.57 6.63
CA GLU A 182 -12.90 23.29 6.58
C GLU A 182 -12.53 23.72 8.00
N PHE A 183 -11.36 23.28 8.47
CA PHE A 183 -10.78 23.76 9.71
C PHE A 183 -9.92 24.99 9.40
N LEU A 184 -10.25 26.11 10.01
CA LEU A 184 -9.48 27.33 9.91
C LEU A 184 -8.65 27.50 11.18
N PHE A 185 -7.38 27.81 10.99
CA PHE A 185 -6.47 28.18 12.07
C PHE A 185 -6.30 29.69 11.99
N LEU A 186 -6.87 30.40 12.97
CA LEU A 186 -6.77 31.84 13.04
C LEU A 186 -5.72 32.19 14.09
N ASP A 187 -4.69 32.89 13.69
CA ASP A 187 -3.70 33.46 14.58
C ASP A 187 -4.10 34.88 14.95
N MET A 188 -4.35 35.10 16.23
CA MET A 188 -4.77 36.40 16.75
C MET A 188 -3.62 37.34 17.10
N ASN A 189 -2.35 36.87 17.03
CA ASN A 189 -1.18 37.61 17.49
C ASN A 189 0.05 37.48 16.58
N GLU A 190 -0.14 37.47 15.26
CA GLU A 190 0.98 37.29 14.34
C GLU A 190 1.90 36.12 14.71
N GLU A 191 1.59 34.93 14.22
CA GLU A 191 2.42 33.73 14.20
C GLU A 191 3.26 33.49 15.47
N PHE A 192 3.16 32.45 16.17
CA PHE A 192 3.97 31.99 17.34
C PHE A 192 5.33 32.71 17.59
N ASP A 193 5.48 33.93 17.03
CA ASP A 193 6.71 34.71 17.01
C ASP A 193 7.12 35.03 18.45
N GLY A 194 8.32 34.62 18.81
CA GLY A 194 8.85 34.78 20.16
C GLY A 194 8.24 33.86 21.23
N CYS A 195 7.37 32.91 20.88
CA CYS A 195 6.89 31.92 21.84
C CYS A 195 7.59 30.56 21.68
N PHE A 196 7.47 29.69 22.68
CA PHE A 196 8.12 28.38 22.68
C PHE A 196 7.66 27.45 21.56
N LEU A 197 6.55 27.73 20.90
CA LEU A 197 6.04 26.95 19.77
C LEU A 197 6.66 27.33 18.42
N GLU A 198 7.37 28.46 18.33
CA GLU A 198 8.06 28.94 17.13
C GLU A 198 8.95 27.87 16.48
N TYR A 199 9.61 27.06 17.32
CA TYR A 199 10.55 26.04 16.87
C TYR A 199 9.94 24.64 16.78
N SER A 200 8.61 24.52 16.75
CA SER A 200 7.90 23.24 16.92
C SER A 200 8.00 22.27 15.76
N CYS A 201 8.54 22.64 14.61
CA CYS A 201 8.53 21.84 13.36
C CYS A 201 7.13 21.34 12.96
N MET A 202 6.10 22.07 13.31
CA MET A 202 4.70 21.70 13.03
C MET A 202 4.44 21.48 11.53
N GLU A 203 4.94 22.36 10.67
CA GLU A 203 4.75 22.24 9.21
C GLU A 203 5.42 20.97 8.68
N LEU A 204 6.64 20.65 9.14
CA LEU A 204 7.30 19.38 8.78
C LEU A 204 6.47 18.16 9.19
N PHE A 205 5.82 18.20 10.37
CA PHE A 205 4.91 17.15 10.78
C PHE A 205 3.68 17.04 9.87
N MET A 206 3.10 18.19 9.48
CA MET A 206 1.91 18.22 8.61
C MET A 206 2.19 17.66 7.22
N ASP A 207 3.38 17.88 6.67
CA ASP A 207 3.82 17.30 5.39
C ASP A 207 3.90 15.77 5.43
N LEU A 208 4.08 15.19 6.60
CA LEU A 208 4.20 13.75 6.81
C LEU A 208 2.85 13.06 7.07
N VAL A 209 1.79 13.82 7.32
CA VAL A 209 0.44 13.23 7.51
C VAL A 209 -0.04 12.61 6.20
N PRO A 210 -0.24 11.28 6.14
CA PRO A 210 -0.61 10.62 4.89
C PRO A 210 -1.92 11.16 4.33
N GLN A 211 -1.98 11.39 3.01
CA GLN A 211 -3.18 11.89 2.32
C GLN A 211 -4.44 11.03 2.55
N LYS A 212 -4.27 9.73 2.81
CA LYS A 212 -5.39 8.83 3.15
C LYS A 212 -6.14 9.21 4.45
N TYR A 213 -5.49 9.97 5.33
CA TYR A 213 -6.09 10.50 6.57
C TYR A 213 -6.58 11.94 6.40
N THR A 214 -6.48 12.49 5.20
CA THR A 214 -6.98 13.80 4.83
C THR A 214 -8.07 13.64 3.77
N PRO A 215 -9.29 13.20 4.14
CA PRO A 215 -10.37 12.93 3.17
C PRO A 215 -10.81 14.16 2.37
N SER A 216 -10.53 15.34 2.86
CA SER A 216 -10.64 16.62 2.16
C SER A 216 -9.67 17.61 2.82
N ARG A 217 -9.26 18.65 2.12
CA ARG A 217 -8.26 19.64 2.57
C ARG A 217 -8.50 20.22 3.98
N GLY A 218 -9.68 20.04 4.56
CA GLY A 218 -10.07 20.54 5.87
C GLY A 218 -9.70 19.69 7.10
N HIS A 219 -9.25 18.43 6.96
CA HIS A 219 -9.03 17.54 8.12
C HIS A 219 -7.64 17.61 8.77
N LEU A 220 -6.74 18.46 8.28
CA LEU A 220 -5.35 18.54 8.77
C LEU A 220 -5.22 19.20 10.15
N HIS A 221 -6.10 20.11 10.50
CA HIS A 221 -5.97 20.95 11.70
C HIS A 221 -6.08 20.23 13.05
N PRO A 222 -6.89 19.16 13.25
CA PRO A 222 -6.85 18.41 14.49
C PRO A 222 -5.47 17.85 14.83
N TYR A 223 -4.71 17.44 13.79
CA TYR A 223 -3.36 16.92 13.98
C TYR A 223 -2.36 18.01 14.36
N ARG A 224 -2.51 19.25 13.87
CA ARG A 224 -1.72 20.40 14.33
C ARG A 224 -1.85 20.57 15.84
N MET A 225 -3.06 20.68 16.34
CA MET A 225 -3.31 20.82 17.79
C MET A 225 -2.75 19.67 18.59
N MET A 226 -2.95 18.44 18.13
CA MET A 226 -2.41 17.27 18.81
C MET A 226 -0.89 17.30 18.82
N TYR A 227 -0.25 17.62 17.72
CA TYR A 227 1.19 17.77 17.64
C TYR A 227 1.72 18.84 18.60
N LEU A 228 1.13 20.05 18.61
CA LEU A 228 1.52 21.13 19.49
C LEU A 228 1.37 20.76 20.96
N CYS A 229 0.30 20.05 21.35
CA CYS A 229 0.13 19.50 22.68
C CYS A 229 1.25 18.52 23.07
N TYR A 230 1.62 17.62 22.16
CA TYR A 230 2.74 16.71 22.41
C TYR A 230 4.08 17.42 22.43
N TYR A 231 4.30 18.40 21.55
CA TYR A 231 5.51 19.20 21.54
C TYR A 231 5.67 20.00 22.85
N ALA A 232 4.60 20.61 23.35
CA ALA A 232 4.62 21.33 24.62
C ALA A 232 5.07 20.43 25.78
N LEU A 233 4.65 19.16 25.80
CA LEU A 233 5.05 18.18 26.81
C LEU A 233 6.45 17.59 26.56
N TYR A 234 6.80 17.40 25.29
CA TYR A 234 7.96 16.63 24.86
C TYR A 234 8.65 17.31 23.65
N PRO A 235 9.35 18.45 23.84
CA PRO A 235 9.96 19.21 22.73
C PRO A 235 11.01 18.41 21.96
N GLN A 236 11.54 17.33 22.53
CA GLN A 236 12.45 16.42 21.85
C GLN A 236 11.84 15.66 20.66
N LEU A 237 10.52 15.70 20.46
CA LEU A 237 9.86 15.20 19.26
C LEU A 237 10.37 15.87 17.99
N GLU A 238 10.82 17.12 18.08
CA GLU A 238 11.50 17.85 17.01
C GLU A 238 12.72 17.09 16.49
N TYR A 239 13.54 16.52 17.38
CA TYR A 239 14.71 15.74 16.97
C TYR A 239 14.32 14.48 16.17
N LEU A 240 13.23 13.82 16.55
CA LEU A 240 12.70 12.68 15.80
C LEU A 240 12.26 13.08 14.38
N LEU A 241 11.54 14.20 14.25
CA LEU A 241 11.11 14.70 12.94
C LEU A 241 12.31 15.05 12.06
N LYS A 242 13.26 15.82 12.56
CA LYS A 242 14.47 16.24 11.84
C LYS A 242 15.40 15.06 11.48
N SER A 243 15.27 13.94 12.16
CA SER A 243 16.12 12.75 11.98
C SER A 243 15.46 11.61 11.21
N HIS A 244 14.39 11.89 10.45
CA HIS A 244 13.60 10.89 9.72
C HIS A 244 12.82 9.88 10.60
N GLY A 245 12.74 10.10 11.91
CA GLY A 245 11.90 9.33 12.84
C GLY A 245 10.43 9.75 12.85
N SER A 246 9.93 10.24 11.73
CA SER A 246 8.56 10.77 11.56
C SER A 246 7.47 9.76 11.88
N SER A 247 7.71 8.47 11.62
CA SER A 247 6.77 7.40 11.95
C SER A 247 6.46 7.35 13.45
N TRP A 248 7.47 7.58 14.31
CA TRP A 248 7.29 7.65 15.75
C TRP A 248 6.42 8.83 16.19
N VAL A 249 6.67 10.00 15.60
CA VAL A 249 5.89 11.20 15.95
C VAL A 249 4.44 11.04 15.49
N PHE A 250 4.22 10.51 14.30
CA PHE A 250 2.89 10.24 13.80
C PHE A 250 2.12 9.27 14.71
N ASP A 251 2.73 8.16 15.08
CA ASP A 251 2.11 7.17 15.96
C ASP A 251 1.83 7.71 17.37
N LEU A 252 2.74 8.51 17.92
CA LEU A 252 2.54 9.15 19.23
C LEU A 252 1.38 10.14 19.23
N VAL A 253 1.27 10.94 18.18
CA VAL A 253 0.22 11.94 18.02
C VAL A 253 -1.13 11.32 17.67
N TYR A 254 -1.13 10.32 16.79
CA TYR A 254 -2.34 9.70 16.24
C TYR A 254 -2.83 8.49 17.06
N GLU A 255 -1.97 7.49 17.29
CA GLU A 255 -2.38 6.21 17.93
C GLU A 255 -2.37 6.20 19.46
N ARG A 256 -1.87 7.23 20.11
CA ARG A 256 -1.98 7.57 21.54
C ARG A 256 -1.58 6.53 22.60
N LYS A 257 -1.53 5.21 22.33
CA LYS A 257 -1.44 4.22 23.41
C LYS A 257 -0.37 3.15 23.30
N ARG A 258 -0.03 2.67 22.11
CA ARG A 258 0.75 1.43 21.99
C ARG A 258 2.26 1.59 22.17
N ASN A 259 2.83 2.76 21.89
CA ASN A 259 4.27 2.87 21.67
C ASN A 259 5.08 3.55 22.79
N ARG A 260 4.41 4.09 23.81
CA ARG A 260 5.09 4.78 24.93
C ARG A 260 5.97 3.87 25.79
N GLN A 261 5.72 2.57 25.78
CA GLN A 261 6.51 1.62 26.56
C GLN A 261 7.94 1.44 26.00
N TYR A 262 8.13 1.67 24.69
CA TYR A 262 9.41 1.45 24.03
C TYR A 262 10.32 2.67 24.05
N ILE A 263 9.80 3.87 24.32
CA ILE A 263 10.56 5.11 24.29
C ILE A 263 10.37 5.92 25.57
N ASP A 264 11.44 6.61 26.01
CA ASP A 264 11.41 7.55 27.13
C ASP A 264 11.33 8.99 26.61
N LEU A 265 10.12 9.52 26.53
CA LEU A 265 9.85 10.88 26.06
C LEU A 265 10.40 11.98 26.98
N THR A 266 10.89 11.64 28.17
CA THR A 266 11.50 12.62 29.10
C THR A 266 13.00 12.79 28.86
N ALA A 267 13.61 11.89 28.09
CA ALA A 267 15.03 11.91 27.80
C ALA A 267 15.41 13.06 26.86
N ARG A 268 16.61 13.64 27.06
CA ARG A 268 17.15 14.74 26.25
C ARG A 268 18.12 14.32 25.15
N SER A 269 18.25 13.03 24.90
CA SER A 269 19.14 12.47 23.87
C SER A 269 18.49 11.27 23.20
N PHE A 270 18.89 10.94 21.98
CA PHE A 270 18.42 9.72 21.31
C PHE A 270 18.75 8.45 22.08
N SER A 271 19.95 8.39 22.68
CA SER A 271 20.34 7.24 23.52
C SER A 271 19.40 7.05 24.70
N GLY A 272 19.03 8.14 25.37
CA GLY A 272 18.05 8.09 26.44
C GLY A 272 16.64 7.81 25.93
N LEU A 273 16.22 8.46 24.83
CA LEU A 273 14.89 8.31 24.24
C LEU A 273 14.60 6.84 23.91
N PHE A 274 15.54 6.14 23.27
CA PHE A 274 15.39 4.73 22.87
C PHE A 274 15.98 3.74 23.89
N ARG A 275 16.61 4.24 24.99
CA ARG A 275 17.33 3.44 26.00
C ARG A 275 18.42 2.57 25.39
N MET A 276 19.17 3.13 24.45
CA MET A 276 20.18 2.45 23.63
C MET A 276 21.55 3.11 23.74
N SER A 277 22.60 2.37 23.42
CA SER A 277 23.93 2.89 23.21
C SER A 277 24.00 3.82 21.98
N LYS A 278 25.09 4.59 21.85
CA LYS A 278 25.32 5.41 20.65
C LYS A 278 25.49 4.57 19.38
N ALA A 279 26.05 3.38 19.48
CA ALA A 279 26.26 2.47 18.35
C ALA A 279 24.91 1.96 17.82
N GLU A 280 24.05 1.48 18.72
CA GLU A 280 22.68 1.04 18.40
C GLU A 280 21.83 2.17 17.80
N VAL A 281 21.89 3.40 18.37
CA VAL A 281 21.20 4.57 17.79
C VAL A 281 21.69 4.88 16.37
N ASN A 282 23.02 4.76 16.11
CA ASN A 282 23.55 4.99 14.79
C ASN A 282 23.14 3.90 13.79
N ALA A 283 23.02 2.64 14.20
CA ALA A 283 22.45 1.57 13.40
C ALA A 283 20.97 1.82 13.13
N TYR A 284 20.20 2.18 14.17
CA TYR A 284 18.77 2.47 14.06
C TYR A 284 18.45 3.65 13.14
N ARG A 285 19.32 4.67 13.12
CA ARG A 285 19.21 5.80 12.18
C ARG A 285 19.26 5.36 10.73
N LYS A 286 20.10 4.39 10.37
CA LYS A 286 20.18 3.82 9.02
C LYS A 286 18.87 3.14 8.60
N CYS A 287 18.09 2.67 9.56
CA CYS A 287 16.76 2.11 9.38
C CYS A 287 15.64 3.17 9.41
N ASN A 288 15.97 4.47 9.36
CA ASN A 288 15.02 5.58 9.50
C ASN A 288 14.17 5.49 10.77
N PHE A 289 14.73 4.99 11.86
CA PHE A 289 14.05 4.78 13.14
C PHE A 289 12.74 3.99 12.98
N ASP A 290 12.71 2.95 12.16
CA ASP A 290 11.50 2.16 11.93
C ASP A 290 11.01 1.50 13.23
N ARG A 291 9.78 1.82 13.62
CA ARG A 291 9.16 1.37 14.87
C ARG A 291 9.16 -0.15 15.04
N ARG A 292 8.92 -0.88 13.96
CA ARG A 292 8.79 -2.34 13.98
C ARG A 292 10.06 -3.04 14.48
N LEU A 293 11.23 -2.44 14.21
CA LEU A 293 12.49 -2.97 14.73
C LEU A 293 12.58 -2.88 16.24
N LEU A 294 12.15 -1.77 16.82
CA LEU A 294 12.19 -1.59 18.27
C LEU A 294 11.16 -2.48 18.97
N GLU A 295 9.98 -2.64 18.39
CA GLU A 295 8.97 -3.58 18.87
C GLU A 295 9.51 -5.02 18.85
N LEU A 296 10.06 -5.45 17.72
CA LEU A 296 10.64 -6.79 17.57
C LEU A 296 11.79 -7.03 18.55
N TRP A 297 12.65 -6.03 18.75
CA TRP A 297 13.76 -6.11 19.71
C TRP A 297 13.29 -6.34 21.15
N HIS A 298 12.24 -5.63 21.55
CA HIS A 298 11.69 -5.74 22.91
C HIS A 298 10.85 -7.01 23.10
N ASP A 299 10.17 -7.46 22.06
CA ASP A 299 9.26 -8.62 22.13
C ASP A 299 10.01 -9.96 21.91
N SER A 300 11.24 -9.93 21.38
CA SER A 300 12.08 -11.11 21.16
C SER A 300 13.42 -10.97 21.91
N PRO A 301 13.44 -10.98 23.24
CA PRO A 301 14.67 -10.79 24.00
C PRO A 301 15.61 -11.99 23.89
N GLY A 302 16.77 -11.76 23.34
CA GLY A 302 17.94 -12.66 23.49
C GLY A 302 18.42 -13.31 22.21
N GLY A 303 19.74 -13.24 21.99
CA GLY A 303 20.50 -13.95 20.98
C GLY A 303 21.05 -13.09 19.85
N MET A 304 20.39 -12.00 19.48
CA MET A 304 20.85 -11.09 18.43
C MET A 304 21.07 -9.68 18.99
N SER A 305 22.12 -8.98 18.57
CA SER A 305 22.30 -7.57 18.89
C SER A 305 21.33 -6.70 18.10
N PHE A 306 21.03 -5.50 18.61
CA PHE A 306 20.18 -4.58 17.87
C PHE A 306 20.80 -4.11 16.55
N GLU A 307 22.13 -4.05 16.49
CA GLU A 307 22.89 -3.73 15.28
C GLU A 307 22.72 -4.81 14.20
N GLU A 308 22.74 -6.07 14.57
CA GLU A 308 22.49 -7.21 13.65
C GLU A 308 21.04 -7.19 13.13
N LEU A 309 20.08 -6.88 13.99
CA LEU A 309 18.68 -6.70 13.57
C LEU A 309 18.51 -5.56 12.57
N CYS A 310 19.20 -4.43 12.81
CA CYS A 310 19.22 -3.30 11.87
C CYS A 310 19.91 -3.69 10.54
N LEU A 311 20.96 -4.50 10.59
CA LEU A 311 21.62 -5.01 9.39
C LEU A 311 20.65 -5.84 8.54
N LEU A 312 19.97 -6.81 9.14
CA LEU A 312 18.94 -7.62 8.47
C LEU A 312 17.88 -6.74 7.78
N PHE A 313 17.40 -5.73 8.50
CA PHE A 313 16.37 -4.83 7.97
C PHE A 313 16.84 -4.01 6.77
N VAL A 314 18.09 -3.52 6.81
CA VAL A 314 18.66 -2.73 5.72
C VAL A 314 18.96 -3.60 4.50
N SER A 315 19.57 -4.78 4.71
CA SER A 315 19.97 -5.69 3.63
C SER A 315 18.77 -6.32 2.93
N LEU A 316 17.78 -6.78 3.69
CA LEU A 316 16.61 -7.46 3.12
C LEU A 316 15.52 -6.51 2.60
N GLY A 317 15.62 -5.21 2.93
CA GLY A 317 14.73 -4.16 2.44
C GLY A 317 13.42 -4.00 3.23
N LYS A 318 12.77 -2.85 3.03
CA LYS A 318 11.55 -2.45 3.79
C LYS A 318 10.35 -3.40 3.57
N ASP A 319 10.23 -3.97 2.40
CA ASP A 319 9.14 -4.89 2.05
C ASP A 319 9.26 -6.22 2.81
N PHE A 320 10.48 -6.56 3.22
CA PHE A 320 10.78 -7.73 4.03
C PHE A 320 10.42 -7.56 5.53
N ALA A 321 10.18 -6.35 6.00
CA ALA A 321 9.97 -6.04 7.41
C ALA A 321 8.87 -6.88 8.10
N LYS A 322 7.86 -7.32 7.36
CA LYS A 322 6.79 -8.19 7.89
C LYS A 322 7.27 -9.62 8.19
N ARG A 323 8.30 -10.09 7.48
CA ARG A 323 8.90 -11.42 7.61
C ARG A 323 10.09 -11.45 8.58
N LEU A 324 10.55 -10.29 9.00
CA LEU A 324 11.72 -10.18 9.88
C LEU A 324 11.62 -11.01 11.17
N PRO A 325 10.45 -11.09 11.87
CA PRO A 325 10.30 -11.97 13.02
C PRO A 325 10.57 -13.44 12.70
N GLU A 326 10.11 -13.92 11.55
CA GLU A 326 10.27 -15.31 11.11
C GLU A 326 11.75 -15.61 10.78
N VAL A 327 12.47 -14.65 10.16
CA VAL A 327 13.92 -14.79 9.90
C VAL A 327 14.70 -14.84 11.20
N VAL A 328 14.40 -13.96 12.15
CA VAL A 328 15.02 -13.93 13.48
C VAL A 328 14.80 -15.27 14.20
N ASP A 329 13.61 -15.84 14.12
CA ASP A 329 13.27 -17.15 14.69
C ASP A 329 14.13 -18.27 14.08
N LYS A 330 14.29 -18.30 12.75
CA LYS A 330 15.15 -19.30 12.07
C LYS A 330 16.63 -19.11 12.44
N ILE A 331 17.13 -17.86 12.52
CA ILE A 331 18.50 -17.56 12.96
C ILE A 331 18.74 -18.11 14.36
N HIS A 332 17.82 -17.91 15.29
CA HIS A 332 17.92 -18.42 16.65
C HIS A 332 17.84 -19.95 16.69
N THR A 333 16.85 -20.53 15.99
CA THR A 333 16.62 -21.97 15.99
C THR A 333 17.85 -22.76 15.50
N PHE A 334 18.50 -22.26 14.47
CA PHE A 334 19.65 -22.93 13.84
C PHE A 334 21.00 -22.33 14.22
N HIS A 335 21.04 -21.34 15.12
CA HIS A 335 22.26 -20.63 15.56
C HIS A 335 23.07 -20.07 14.38
N LEU A 336 22.40 -19.40 13.44
CA LEU A 336 22.99 -18.88 12.22
C LEU A 336 23.63 -17.50 12.42
N ASP A 337 24.60 -17.17 11.56
CA ASP A 337 25.11 -15.81 11.44
C ASP A 337 24.10 -14.94 10.65
N PRO A 338 23.58 -13.84 11.22
CA PRO A 338 22.66 -12.92 10.53
C PRO A 338 23.19 -12.39 9.20
N HIS A 339 24.50 -12.12 9.12
CA HIS A 339 25.13 -11.63 7.89
C HIS A 339 25.12 -12.70 6.79
N GLU A 340 25.40 -13.96 7.16
CA GLU A 340 25.38 -15.08 6.22
C GLU A 340 23.98 -15.30 5.66
N VAL A 341 22.94 -15.25 6.51
CA VAL A 341 21.54 -15.34 6.08
C VAL A 341 21.16 -14.22 5.11
N CYS A 342 21.59 -12.97 5.39
CA CYS A 342 21.37 -11.85 4.47
C CYS A 342 21.97 -12.13 3.10
N CYS A 343 23.27 -12.44 3.06
CA CYS A 343 23.99 -12.71 1.81
C CYS A 343 23.33 -13.86 1.03
N TYR A 344 22.94 -14.92 1.73
CA TYR A 344 22.27 -16.05 1.11
C TYR A 344 20.95 -15.66 0.46
N LEU A 345 20.08 -14.97 1.21
CA LEU A 345 18.75 -14.55 0.70
C LEU A 345 18.87 -13.51 -0.44
N GLU A 346 19.87 -12.63 -0.40
CA GLU A 346 20.15 -11.70 -1.50
C GLU A 346 20.58 -12.45 -2.78
N ILE A 347 21.48 -13.43 -2.66
CA ILE A 347 21.98 -14.23 -3.80
C ILE A 347 20.83 -15.06 -4.38
N GLN A 348 20.12 -15.83 -3.54
CA GLN A 348 19.01 -16.66 -4.00
C GLN A 348 17.84 -15.82 -4.52
N GLY A 349 17.63 -14.63 -3.96
CA GLY A 349 16.61 -13.69 -4.39
C GLY A 349 16.74 -13.28 -5.86
N GLN A 350 17.95 -13.23 -6.40
CA GLN A 350 18.18 -12.88 -7.82
C GLN A 350 17.52 -13.83 -8.81
N ALA A 351 17.29 -15.08 -8.40
CA ALA A 351 16.58 -16.07 -9.22
C ALA A 351 15.07 -15.83 -9.31
N PHE A 352 14.51 -15.02 -8.38
CA PHE A 352 13.07 -14.69 -8.35
C PHE A 352 12.84 -13.34 -9.01
N GLY A 353 12.29 -13.29 -10.19
CA GLY A 353 11.95 -12.06 -10.92
C GLY A 353 10.76 -11.29 -10.28
N SER A 354 10.80 -11.00 -8.98
CA SER A 354 9.73 -10.36 -8.23
C SER A 354 10.13 -8.98 -7.68
N ASN A 355 9.13 -8.17 -7.30
CA ASN A 355 9.37 -6.87 -6.66
C ASN A 355 9.94 -6.99 -5.22
N ALA A 356 9.88 -8.20 -4.63
CA ALA A 356 10.40 -8.50 -3.30
C ALA A 356 11.24 -9.81 -3.32
N PRO A 357 12.41 -9.80 -3.99
CA PRO A 357 13.17 -11.01 -4.26
C PRO A 357 13.62 -11.75 -3.00
N CYS A 358 14.12 -11.03 -1.98
CA CYS A 358 14.54 -11.63 -0.72
C CYS A 358 13.38 -12.26 0.06
N ALA A 359 12.19 -11.65 0.04
CA ALA A 359 11.01 -12.20 0.69
C ALA A 359 10.59 -13.51 0.03
N ARG A 360 10.67 -13.60 -1.29
CA ARG A 360 10.36 -14.82 -2.03
C ARG A 360 11.41 -15.92 -1.78
N ALA A 361 12.68 -15.56 -1.77
CA ALA A 361 13.75 -16.50 -1.41
C ALA A 361 13.56 -17.04 0.01
N PHE A 362 13.17 -16.18 0.95
CA PHE A 362 12.89 -16.61 2.34
C PHE A 362 11.71 -17.58 2.42
N GLU A 363 10.61 -17.35 1.70
CA GLU A 363 9.48 -18.29 1.64
C GLU A 363 9.95 -19.68 1.19
N TYR A 364 10.71 -19.75 0.11
CA TYR A 364 11.26 -21.02 -0.40
C TYR A 364 12.23 -21.66 0.58
N TRP A 365 13.07 -20.85 1.23
CA TRP A 365 14.04 -21.35 2.21
C TRP A 365 13.34 -21.88 3.47
N GLN A 366 12.30 -21.21 3.94
CA GLN A 366 11.50 -21.67 5.08
C GLN A 366 10.81 -22.99 4.76
N ASP A 367 10.09 -23.09 3.65
CA ASP A 367 9.42 -24.31 3.19
C ASP A 367 10.43 -25.46 3.01
N TYR A 368 11.61 -25.16 2.47
CA TYR A 368 12.71 -26.12 2.32
C TYR A 368 13.21 -26.64 3.68
N LEU A 369 13.46 -25.76 4.64
CA LEU A 369 13.92 -26.16 5.97
C LEU A 369 12.87 -26.99 6.70
N ASP A 370 11.60 -26.61 6.62
CA ASP A 370 10.50 -27.35 7.22
C ASP A 370 10.35 -28.75 6.56
N ALA A 371 10.56 -28.83 5.24
CA ALA A 371 10.60 -30.12 4.53
C ALA A 371 11.80 -30.98 4.94
N CYS A 372 12.98 -30.39 5.11
CA CYS A 372 14.18 -31.09 5.61
C CYS A 372 13.96 -31.64 7.02
N GLU A 373 13.30 -30.89 7.91
CA GLU A 373 12.96 -31.35 9.25
C GLU A 373 12.00 -32.54 9.21
N MET A 374 10.94 -32.49 8.39
CA MET A 374 10.00 -33.59 8.16
C MET A 374 10.71 -34.85 7.62
N LEU A 375 11.69 -34.66 6.75
CA LEU A 375 12.51 -35.74 6.17
C LEU A 375 13.62 -36.24 7.10
N ARG A 376 13.77 -35.63 8.29
CA ARG A 376 14.83 -35.92 9.27
C ARG A 376 16.24 -35.73 8.71
N GLU A 377 16.41 -34.75 7.83
CA GLU A 377 17.71 -34.35 7.31
C GLU A 377 18.58 -33.76 8.44
N ASN A 378 19.87 -33.84 8.27
CA ASN A 378 20.79 -33.30 9.26
C ASN A 378 20.99 -31.79 9.08
N LEU A 379 20.12 -30.99 9.71
CA LEU A 379 20.15 -29.53 9.71
C LEU A 379 21.37 -28.91 10.43
N ALA A 380 22.23 -29.72 11.08
CA ALA A 380 23.52 -29.23 11.58
C ALA A 380 24.58 -29.06 10.47
N LYS A 381 24.34 -29.57 9.26
CA LYS A 381 25.25 -29.42 8.13
C LYS A 381 24.97 -28.12 7.39
N HIS A 382 25.99 -27.27 7.25
CA HIS A 382 25.91 -26.00 6.53
C HIS A 382 25.34 -26.15 5.11
N VAL A 383 25.78 -27.16 4.35
CA VAL A 383 25.30 -27.43 2.99
C VAL A 383 23.80 -27.79 2.91
N VAL A 384 23.22 -28.24 4.02
CA VAL A 384 21.78 -28.53 4.14
C VAL A 384 21.03 -27.24 4.50
N LEU A 385 21.60 -26.41 5.37
CA LEU A 385 20.98 -25.13 5.74
C LEU A 385 20.99 -24.13 4.56
N PHE A 386 22.04 -24.11 3.77
CA PHE A 386 22.26 -23.18 2.66
C PHE A 386 22.54 -23.92 1.35
N PRO A 387 21.50 -24.52 0.71
CA PRO A 387 21.68 -25.19 -0.58
C PRO A 387 22.11 -24.18 -1.66
N GLN A 388 23.00 -24.63 -2.55
CA GLN A 388 23.55 -23.78 -3.62
C GLN A 388 22.47 -23.29 -4.59
N ASP A 389 21.50 -24.13 -4.92
CA ASP A 389 20.31 -23.82 -5.71
C ASP A 389 19.09 -24.08 -4.83
N LEU A 390 18.53 -23.00 -4.29
CA LEU A 390 17.40 -23.08 -3.37
C LEU A 390 16.13 -23.60 -4.05
N ILE A 391 15.89 -23.20 -5.30
CA ILE A 391 14.67 -23.59 -6.01
C ILE A 391 14.68 -25.09 -6.28
N ALA A 392 15.80 -25.61 -6.83
CA ALA A 392 15.93 -27.03 -7.09
C ALA A 392 15.88 -27.87 -5.81
N ALA A 393 16.54 -27.43 -4.74
CA ALA A 393 16.53 -28.12 -3.45
C ALA A 393 15.15 -28.13 -2.80
N HIS A 394 14.44 -26.99 -2.83
CA HIS A 394 13.06 -26.88 -2.35
C HIS A 394 12.15 -27.87 -3.09
N ASP A 395 12.16 -27.88 -4.41
CA ASP A 395 11.29 -28.74 -5.22
C ASP A 395 11.57 -30.22 -4.99
N GLU A 396 12.84 -30.60 -4.85
CA GLU A 396 13.23 -31.97 -4.48
C GLU A 396 12.65 -32.38 -3.11
N LYS A 397 12.83 -31.55 -2.07
CA LYS A 397 12.40 -31.87 -0.71
C LYS A 397 10.87 -31.86 -0.58
N MET A 398 10.20 -30.89 -1.20
CA MET A 398 8.73 -30.83 -1.23
C MET A 398 8.14 -32.05 -1.94
N THR A 399 8.79 -32.55 -2.99
CA THR A 399 8.41 -33.79 -3.66
C THR A 399 8.54 -34.98 -2.72
N ALA A 400 9.66 -35.09 -2.01
CA ALA A 400 9.89 -36.16 -1.04
C ALA A 400 8.87 -36.15 0.10
N VAL A 401 8.52 -34.97 0.65
CA VAL A 401 7.48 -34.82 1.69
C VAL A 401 6.12 -35.31 1.18
N ARG A 402 5.71 -34.89 -0.03
CA ARG A 402 4.46 -35.36 -0.65
C ARG A 402 4.45 -36.88 -0.84
N CYS A 403 5.61 -37.46 -1.16
CA CYS A 403 5.78 -38.91 -1.25
C CYS A 403 5.52 -39.63 0.08
N ILE A 404 6.01 -39.08 1.18
CA ILE A 404 5.79 -39.66 2.53
C ILE A 404 4.32 -39.51 2.95
N GLN A 405 3.71 -38.39 2.67
CA GLN A 405 2.31 -38.12 3.07
C GLN A 405 1.27 -38.98 2.32
N ASN A 406 1.60 -39.47 1.10
CA ASN A 406 0.69 -40.27 0.28
C ASN A 406 1.34 -41.52 -0.35
N PRO A 407 1.85 -42.47 0.44
CA PRO A 407 2.60 -43.63 -0.05
C PRO A 407 1.76 -44.59 -0.93
N GLU A 408 0.48 -44.76 -0.63
CA GLU A 408 -0.41 -45.62 -1.44
C GLU A 408 -0.66 -45.01 -2.85
N MET A 409 -0.86 -43.70 -2.89
CA MET A 409 -1.12 -43.00 -4.16
C MET A 409 0.09 -43.06 -5.07
N LEU A 410 1.29 -42.93 -4.51
CA LEU A 410 2.54 -43.04 -5.25
C LEU A 410 2.82 -44.45 -5.74
N THR A 411 2.53 -45.45 -4.92
CA THR A 411 2.65 -46.85 -5.34
C THR A 411 1.69 -47.16 -6.50
N ARG A 412 0.46 -46.67 -6.46
CA ARG A 412 -0.49 -46.76 -7.58
C ARG A 412 -0.02 -46.01 -8.81
N TYR A 413 0.49 -44.79 -8.60
CA TYR A 413 1.03 -44.00 -9.70
C TYR A 413 2.22 -44.68 -10.38
N SER A 414 3.22 -45.15 -9.62
CA SER A 414 4.39 -45.84 -10.17
C SER A 414 4.01 -47.11 -10.97
N LYS A 415 3.05 -47.89 -10.51
CA LYS A 415 2.53 -49.04 -11.26
C LYS A 415 1.83 -48.62 -12.55
N SER A 416 1.01 -47.57 -12.47
CA SER A 416 0.31 -47.00 -13.62
C SER A 416 1.28 -46.38 -14.63
N LEU A 417 2.35 -45.74 -14.12
CA LEU A 417 3.41 -45.14 -14.92
C LEU A 417 4.12 -46.19 -15.79
N ALA A 418 4.59 -47.28 -15.16
CA ALA A 418 5.27 -48.38 -15.89
C ALA A 418 4.43 -48.95 -17.02
N MET A 419 3.11 -49.06 -16.83
CA MET A 419 2.20 -49.50 -17.87
C MET A 419 2.04 -48.46 -19.00
N ARG A 420 2.00 -47.18 -18.65
CA ARG A 420 1.86 -46.10 -19.63
C ARG A 420 3.14 -45.78 -20.38
N ASP A 421 4.32 -46.00 -19.74
CA ASP A 421 5.62 -45.85 -20.40
C ASP A 421 5.74 -46.69 -21.65
N VAL A 422 5.28 -47.93 -21.60
CA VAL A 422 5.25 -48.82 -22.75
C VAL A 422 4.36 -48.28 -23.87
N LEU A 423 3.28 -47.60 -23.50
CA LEU A 423 2.26 -47.12 -24.44
C LEU A 423 2.64 -45.76 -25.06
N TYR A 424 3.32 -44.89 -24.34
CA TYR A 424 3.47 -43.50 -24.74
C TYR A 424 4.91 -43.00 -24.85
N CYS A 425 5.92 -43.63 -24.19
CA CYS A 425 7.29 -43.19 -24.36
C CYS A 425 7.84 -43.56 -25.72
N PHE A 426 8.38 -42.55 -26.42
CA PHE A 426 8.85 -42.66 -27.79
C PHE A 426 10.01 -41.70 -28.00
N GLU A 427 11.03 -42.13 -28.73
CA GLU A 427 12.18 -41.29 -29.02
C GLU A 427 12.79 -41.56 -30.38
N ASP A 428 13.44 -40.56 -30.95
CA ASP A 428 14.32 -40.65 -32.09
C ASP A 428 15.69 -40.06 -31.79
N GLU A 429 16.47 -39.68 -32.79
CA GLU A 429 17.81 -39.09 -32.59
C GLU A 429 17.77 -37.69 -31.92
N ARG A 430 16.70 -36.90 -32.14
CA ARG A 430 16.61 -35.48 -31.73
C ARG A 430 15.58 -35.24 -30.64
N PHE A 431 14.50 -35.96 -30.62
CA PHE A 431 13.38 -35.72 -29.73
C PHE A 431 13.04 -36.95 -28.89
N LEU A 432 12.41 -36.68 -27.74
CA LEU A 432 11.80 -37.74 -26.93
C LEU A 432 10.44 -37.29 -26.42
N ILE A 433 9.53 -38.24 -26.27
CA ILE A 433 8.29 -38.10 -25.50
C ILE A 433 8.40 -39.03 -24.30
N ARG A 434 8.25 -38.44 -23.12
CA ARG A 434 8.27 -39.14 -21.83
C ARG A 434 7.04 -38.79 -21.01
N LEU A 435 6.76 -39.61 -20.01
CA LEU A 435 5.80 -39.31 -18.97
C LEU A 435 6.45 -38.53 -17.83
N PRO A 436 5.68 -37.78 -17.03
CA PRO A 436 6.14 -37.26 -15.75
C PRO A 436 6.57 -38.41 -14.86
N HIS A 437 7.78 -38.37 -14.32
CA HIS A 437 8.24 -39.37 -13.32
C HIS A 437 7.51 -39.23 -11.99
N PHE A 438 7.16 -37.99 -11.67
CA PHE A 438 6.38 -37.61 -10.48
C PHE A 438 5.24 -36.68 -10.87
N PRO A 439 4.09 -36.74 -10.17
CA PRO A 439 2.97 -35.82 -10.43
C PRO A 439 3.33 -34.34 -10.39
N LEU A 440 4.29 -33.97 -9.51
CA LEU A 440 4.77 -32.59 -9.37
C LEU A 440 5.43 -32.04 -10.63
N GLU A 441 6.04 -32.89 -11.48
CA GLU A 441 6.58 -32.43 -12.76
C GLU A 441 5.53 -31.75 -13.64
N ILE A 442 4.23 -32.12 -13.48
CA ILE A 442 3.13 -31.49 -14.19
C ILE A 442 2.92 -30.04 -13.69
N THR A 443 3.11 -29.80 -12.38
CA THR A 443 3.05 -28.43 -11.83
C THR A 443 4.20 -27.59 -12.36
N ILE A 444 5.42 -28.09 -12.26
CA ILE A 444 6.62 -27.43 -12.78
C ILE A 444 6.49 -27.14 -14.27
N GLU A 445 5.94 -28.09 -15.04
CA GLU A 445 5.68 -27.90 -16.46
C GLU A 445 4.71 -26.73 -16.69
N GLY A 446 3.64 -26.65 -15.89
CA GLY A 446 2.66 -25.55 -15.95
C GLY A 446 3.28 -24.19 -15.64
N GLU A 447 4.16 -24.12 -14.66
CA GLU A 447 4.90 -22.92 -14.30
C GLU A 447 5.88 -22.50 -15.40
N ASN A 448 6.67 -23.44 -15.92
CA ASN A 448 7.63 -23.18 -16.99
C ASN A 448 6.97 -22.78 -18.30
N GLN A 449 5.83 -23.38 -18.63
CA GLN A 449 5.06 -23.12 -19.85
C GLN A 449 4.07 -21.96 -19.68
N GLU A 450 3.91 -21.45 -18.49
CA GLU A 450 2.90 -20.44 -18.12
C GLU A 450 1.49 -20.82 -18.64
N ASN A 451 1.08 -22.05 -18.38
CA ASN A 451 -0.19 -22.60 -18.78
C ASN A 451 -0.91 -23.35 -17.65
N CYS A 452 -2.12 -23.84 -17.91
CA CYS A 452 -2.96 -24.46 -16.88
C CYS A 452 -2.78 -25.98 -16.75
N VAL A 453 -1.70 -26.58 -17.24
CA VAL A 453 -1.50 -28.03 -17.20
C VAL A 453 -1.46 -28.59 -15.76
N ALA A 454 -1.05 -27.80 -14.79
CA ALA A 454 -1.08 -28.16 -13.38
C ALA A 454 -2.48 -28.62 -12.88
N ASN A 455 -3.55 -28.11 -13.48
CA ASN A 455 -4.92 -28.50 -13.13
C ASN A 455 -5.27 -29.94 -13.56
N TYR A 456 -4.42 -30.58 -14.34
CA TYR A 456 -4.67 -31.94 -14.83
C TYR A 456 -4.02 -33.04 -13.97
N ILE A 457 -3.30 -32.71 -12.89
CA ILE A 457 -2.60 -33.67 -12.04
C ILE A 457 -3.52 -34.79 -11.56
N ASP A 458 -4.66 -34.45 -10.96
CA ASP A 458 -5.60 -35.43 -10.43
C ASP A 458 -6.17 -36.34 -11.49
N ARG A 459 -6.49 -35.82 -12.66
CA ARG A 459 -6.98 -36.57 -13.80
C ARG A 459 -5.90 -37.51 -14.37
N HIS A 460 -4.65 -37.00 -14.42
CA HIS A 460 -3.48 -37.79 -14.83
C HIS A 460 -3.23 -38.95 -13.87
N MET A 461 -3.28 -38.67 -12.57
CA MET A 461 -3.07 -39.68 -11.52
C MET A 461 -4.14 -40.76 -11.49
N ARG A 462 -5.40 -40.39 -11.75
CA ARG A 462 -6.51 -41.35 -11.85
C ARG A 462 -6.54 -42.11 -13.19
N GLY A 463 -5.69 -41.72 -14.14
CA GLY A 463 -5.65 -42.34 -15.46
C GLY A 463 -6.77 -41.92 -16.42
N GLU A 464 -7.50 -40.86 -16.06
CA GLU A 464 -8.56 -40.30 -16.92
C GLU A 464 -7.99 -39.57 -18.14
N THR A 465 -6.77 -39.02 -18.00
CA THR A 465 -5.97 -38.48 -19.10
C THR A 465 -4.50 -38.81 -18.85
N THR A 466 -3.68 -38.66 -19.88
CA THR A 466 -2.24 -38.85 -19.79
C THR A 466 -1.54 -37.56 -20.27
N ILE A 467 -0.73 -36.97 -19.40
CA ILE A 467 0.15 -35.87 -19.77
C ILE A 467 1.49 -36.45 -20.17
N CYS A 468 2.02 -36.02 -21.30
CA CYS A 468 3.31 -36.38 -21.82
C CYS A 468 4.12 -35.11 -22.10
N PHE A 469 5.44 -35.20 -21.92
CA PHE A 469 6.37 -34.12 -22.21
C PHE A 469 7.18 -34.46 -23.48
N LEU A 470 7.08 -33.61 -24.49
CA LEU A 470 7.94 -33.66 -25.64
C LEU A 470 9.16 -32.76 -25.39
N ARG A 471 10.35 -33.32 -25.53
CA ARG A 471 11.62 -32.68 -25.23
C ARG A 471 12.61 -32.84 -26.39
N GLU A 472 13.56 -31.91 -26.45
CA GLU A 472 14.77 -32.09 -27.26
C GLU A 472 15.77 -32.95 -26.47
N LYS A 473 16.36 -33.99 -27.09
CA LYS A 473 17.37 -34.83 -26.42
C LYS A 473 18.61 -34.05 -25.97
N SER A 474 18.92 -32.94 -26.62
CA SER A 474 19.98 -32.02 -26.23
C SER A 474 19.66 -31.26 -24.93
N ARG A 475 18.39 -31.11 -24.57
CA ARG A 475 17.87 -30.39 -23.42
C ARG A 475 16.67 -31.13 -22.78
N PRO A 476 16.88 -32.34 -22.25
CA PRO A 476 15.78 -33.22 -21.83
C PRO A 476 15.01 -32.70 -20.60
N GLN A 477 15.60 -31.78 -19.83
CA GLN A 477 14.97 -31.16 -18.65
C GLN A 477 14.17 -29.88 -19.00
N ASP A 478 14.50 -29.23 -20.11
CA ASP A 478 13.86 -27.97 -20.47
C ASP A 478 12.45 -28.22 -21.02
N SER A 479 11.46 -27.55 -20.43
CA SER A 479 10.07 -27.59 -20.94
C SER A 479 10.02 -27.13 -22.39
N PHE A 480 9.34 -27.88 -23.25
CA PHE A 480 9.23 -27.55 -24.67
C PHE A 480 7.78 -27.63 -25.17
N ILE A 481 7.21 -28.83 -25.25
CA ILE A 481 5.81 -29.02 -25.62
C ILE A 481 5.16 -29.99 -24.65
N THR A 482 3.98 -29.66 -24.19
CA THR A 482 3.13 -30.50 -23.33
C THR A 482 2.00 -31.09 -24.13
N ILE A 483 1.78 -32.37 -23.98
CA ILE A 483 0.78 -33.16 -24.73
C ILE A 483 -0.21 -33.75 -23.72
N GLU A 484 -1.52 -33.57 -23.96
CA GLU A 484 -2.59 -34.33 -23.29
C GLU A 484 -3.15 -35.37 -24.28
N ILE A 485 -3.15 -36.63 -23.86
CA ILE A 485 -3.69 -37.73 -24.63
C ILE A 485 -4.69 -38.56 -23.80
N GLN A 486 -5.79 -38.98 -24.38
CA GLN A 486 -6.73 -39.93 -23.79
C GLN A 486 -6.78 -41.22 -24.67
N GLY A 487 -6.21 -42.30 -24.15
CA GLY A 487 -6.05 -43.51 -24.96
C GLY A 487 -5.24 -43.26 -26.23
N LYS A 488 -5.87 -43.31 -27.39
CA LYS A 488 -5.24 -43.04 -28.69
C LYS A 488 -5.59 -41.68 -29.29
N ARG A 489 -6.31 -40.83 -28.56
CA ARG A 489 -6.79 -39.56 -29.04
C ARG A 489 -5.96 -38.41 -28.44
N LEU A 490 -5.33 -37.64 -29.29
CA LEU A 490 -4.70 -36.36 -28.90
C LEU A 490 -5.80 -35.37 -28.52
N ILE A 491 -5.71 -34.80 -27.31
CA ILE A 491 -6.65 -33.80 -26.79
C ILE A 491 -6.06 -32.40 -26.94
N GLN A 492 -4.82 -32.18 -26.43
CA GLN A 492 -4.12 -30.90 -26.47
C GLN A 492 -2.63 -31.12 -26.74
N CYS A 493 -2.00 -30.11 -27.35
CA CYS A 493 -0.56 -30.10 -27.60
C CYS A 493 -0.12 -28.66 -27.73
N TYR A 494 0.50 -28.12 -26.66
CA TYR A 494 0.89 -26.71 -26.57
C TYR A 494 2.28 -26.56 -25.95
N GLY A 495 2.98 -25.50 -26.38
CA GLY A 495 4.20 -25.03 -25.78
C GLY A 495 3.97 -23.82 -24.88
N TYR A 496 4.99 -22.95 -24.79
CA TYR A 496 4.98 -21.75 -23.94
C TYR A 496 3.77 -20.86 -24.25
N LEU A 497 3.06 -20.38 -23.21
CA LEU A 497 1.85 -19.56 -23.28
C LEU A 497 0.71 -20.18 -24.13
N ASN A 498 0.66 -21.52 -24.27
CA ASN A 498 -0.24 -22.23 -25.16
C ASN A 498 -0.08 -21.84 -26.65
N ASP A 499 1.14 -21.55 -27.06
CA ASP A 499 1.47 -21.10 -28.41
C ASP A 499 0.76 -19.80 -28.83
N ASN A 500 0.43 -18.93 -27.89
CA ASN A 500 -0.34 -17.73 -28.14
C ASN A 500 0.45 -16.46 -27.75
N GLU A 501 1.01 -15.78 -28.75
CA GLU A 501 1.78 -14.54 -28.60
C GLU A 501 0.98 -13.42 -27.89
N ASN A 502 -0.34 -13.35 -28.07
CA ASN A 502 -1.18 -12.34 -27.44
C ASN A 502 -1.24 -12.49 -25.90
N ARG A 503 -0.76 -13.60 -25.33
CA ARG A 503 -0.65 -13.81 -23.89
C ARG A 503 0.62 -13.26 -23.26
N VAL A 504 1.53 -12.68 -24.04
CA VAL A 504 2.73 -12.02 -23.52
C VAL A 504 2.41 -10.82 -22.60
N GLY A 505 1.24 -10.24 -22.65
CA GLY A 505 0.50 -9.34 -21.75
C GLY A 505 1.27 -8.38 -20.81
N TYR A 506 0.55 -7.47 -20.14
CA TYR A 506 1.07 -6.27 -19.48
C TYR A 506 1.94 -6.47 -18.21
N GLU A 507 1.82 -7.58 -17.50
CA GLU A 507 2.67 -7.89 -16.35
C GLU A 507 3.83 -8.81 -16.74
N LYS A 508 5.06 -8.46 -16.35
CA LYS A 508 6.31 -9.19 -16.71
C LYS A 508 6.58 -9.26 -18.23
N GLN A 509 6.17 -8.25 -18.98
CA GLN A 509 6.23 -8.25 -20.45
C GLN A 509 7.64 -8.55 -20.99
N GLU A 510 8.69 -7.92 -20.46
CA GLU A 510 10.08 -8.11 -20.94
C GLU A 510 10.58 -9.56 -20.75
N GLU A 511 10.27 -10.17 -19.59
CA GLU A 511 10.66 -11.55 -19.30
C GLU A 511 9.90 -12.54 -20.18
N ARG A 512 8.59 -12.37 -20.32
CA ARG A 512 7.74 -13.20 -21.18
C ARG A 512 8.13 -13.08 -22.65
N GLU A 513 8.42 -11.87 -23.10
CA GLU A 513 8.87 -11.64 -24.47
C GLU A 513 10.20 -12.31 -24.74
N ARG A 514 11.17 -12.24 -23.81
CA ARG A 514 12.45 -12.96 -23.91
C ARG A 514 12.23 -14.48 -23.99
N LYS A 515 11.43 -15.06 -23.08
CA LYS A 515 11.09 -16.48 -23.07
C LYS A 515 10.36 -16.91 -24.34
N TRP A 516 9.44 -16.07 -24.83
CA TRP A 516 8.72 -16.30 -26.09
C TRP A 516 9.68 -16.34 -27.28
N GLN A 517 10.57 -15.39 -27.39
CA GLN A 517 11.60 -15.35 -28.44
C GLN A 517 12.55 -16.56 -28.39
N GLU A 518 12.91 -17.01 -27.20
CA GLU A 518 13.72 -18.21 -27.01
C GLU A 518 12.94 -19.47 -27.44
N TYR A 519 11.68 -19.59 -27.03
CA TYR A 519 10.79 -20.67 -27.44
C TYR A 519 10.61 -20.72 -28.95
N MET A 520 10.41 -19.58 -29.63
CA MET A 520 10.22 -19.49 -31.07
C MET A 520 11.47 -19.86 -31.90
N LYS A 521 12.66 -19.79 -31.30
CA LYS A 521 13.90 -20.25 -31.96
C LYS A 521 14.07 -21.78 -31.96
N ARG A 522 13.28 -22.50 -31.18
CA ARG A 522 13.37 -23.95 -31.04
C ARG A 522 12.74 -24.64 -32.29
N PRO A 523 13.17 -25.88 -32.59
CA PRO A 523 12.73 -26.59 -33.81
C PRO A 523 11.29 -27.15 -33.70
N ARG A 524 10.32 -26.22 -33.54
CA ARG A 524 8.93 -26.55 -33.24
C ARG A 524 8.23 -27.35 -34.37
N GLU A 525 8.43 -26.97 -35.60
CA GLU A 525 7.81 -27.70 -36.75
C GLU A 525 8.27 -29.14 -36.80
N GLU A 526 9.58 -29.39 -36.60
CA GLU A 526 10.13 -30.73 -36.56
C GLU A 526 9.63 -31.52 -35.33
N ALA A 527 9.46 -30.85 -34.17
CA ALA A 527 8.89 -31.47 -32.98
C ALA A 527 7.41 -31.85 -33.19
N LEU A 528 6.64 -31.05 -33.91
CA LEU A 528 5.26 -31.37 -34.24
C LEU A 528 5.18 -32.53 -35.27
N ALA A 529 6.10 -32.56 -36.22
CA ALA A 529 6.19 -33.71 -37.15
C ALA A 529 6.59 -35.00 -36.39
N PHE A 530 7.50 -34.91 -35.40
CA PHE A 530 7.85 -36.01 -34.51
C PHE A 530 6.64 -36.47 -33.67
N ARG A 531 5.85 -35.55 -33.12
CA ARG A 531 4.60 -35.84 -32.40
C ARG A 531 3.60 -36.58 -33.31
N ASP A 532 3.47 -36.20 -34.57
CA ASP A 532 2.54 -36.84 -35.49
C ASP A 532 2.95 -38.29 -35.79
N ARG A 533 4.25 -38.57 -35.97
CA ARG A 533 4.79 -39.93 -36.06
C ARG A 533 4.52 -40.75 -34.80
N TRP A 534 4.78 -40.14 -33.63
CA TRP A 534 4.44 -40.73 -32.34
C TRP A 534 2.96 -41.06 -32.21
N LEU A 535 2.07 -40.16 -32.61
CA LEU A 535 0.62 -40.39 -32.54
C LEU A 535 0.17 -41.55 -33.42
N GLU A 536 0.71 -41.67 -34.62
CA GLU A 536 0.45 -42.84 -35.51
C GLU A 536 0.98 -44.14 -34.89
N TRP A 537 2.15 -44.13 -34.28
CA TRP A 537 2.69 -45.25 -33.54
C TRP A 537 1.78 -45.64 -32.33
N VAL A 538 1.26 -44.70 -31.57
CA VAL A 538 0.29 -44.95 -30.48
C VAL A 538 -1.00 -45.54 -31.02
N LYS A 539 -1.54 -45.02 -32.14
CA LYS A 539 -2.73 -45.55 -32.78
C LYS A 539 -2.54 -46.98 -33.28
N ALA A 540 -1.34 -47.32 -33.73
CA ALA A 540 -0.97 -48.67 -34.15
C ALA A 540 -0.81 -49.65 -32.98
N GLY A 541 -0.97 -49.20 -31.74
CA GLY A 541 -0.86 -50.04 -30.55
C GLY A 541 0.53 -50.06 -29.91
N SER A 542 1.36 -49.05 -30.20
CA SER A 542 2.70 -48.84 -29.64
C SER A 542 3.64 -50.05 -29.81
N PRO A 543 3.82 -50.57 -31.05
CA PRO A 543 4.64 -51.75 -31.30
C PRO A 543 6.11 -51.50 -30.93
N ARG A 544 6.76 -52.52 -30.29
CA ARG A 544 8.16 -52.49 -29.90
C ARG A 544 8.90 -53.72 -30.33
N ASP A 545 10.20 -53.61 -30.59
CA ASP A 545 11.09 -54.73 -30.86
C ASP A 545 11.40 -55.53 -29.58
N VAL A 546 12.14 -56.60 -29.72
CA VAL A 546 12.58 -57.48 -28.61
C VAL A 546 13.50 -56.78 -27.60
N LYS A 547 14.06 -55.65 -27.97
CA LYS A 547 14.90 -54.79 -27.10
C LYS A 547 14.07 -53.67 -26.46
N GLY A 548 12.77 -53.56 -26.77
CA GLY A 548 11.86 -52.53 -26.27
C GLY A 548 11.88 -51.22 -27.06
N ASN A 549 12.58 -51.11 -28.18
CA ASN A 549 12.59 -49.91 -29.02
C ASN A 549 11.28 -49.80 -29.81
N PRO A 550 10.77 -48.57 -30.03
CA PRO A 550 9.59 -48.36 -30.89
C PRO A 550 9.81 -48.84 -32.30
N ILE A 551 8.83 -49.57 -32.87
CA ILE A 551 8.82 -49.98 -34.30
C ILE A 551 7.85 -49.03 -35.00
N GLU A 552 8.38 -48.19 -35.90
CA GLU A 552 7.57 -47.40 -36.81
C GLU A 552 7.17 -48.25 -38.03
N LYS A 553 5.92 -48.23 -38.46
CA LYS A 553 5.51 -48.84 -39.73
C LYS A 553 6.12 -47.99 -40.87
N ASN A 554 7.07 -48.54 -41.58
CA ASN A 554 7.56 -47.90 -42.79
C ASN A 554 6.43 -47.71 -43.79
N ASN A 555 6.20 -46.49 -44.24
CA ASN A 555 5.18 -46.10 -45.23
C ASN A 555 5.38 -46.74 -46.64
N GLU A 556 6.39 -47.58 -46.82
CA GLU A 556 6.63 -48.29 -48.09
C GLU A 556 5.73 -49.50 -48.29
N GLU A 557 5.16 -50.12 -47.25
CA GLU A 557 4.27 -51.25 -47.38
C GLU A 557 2.82 -50.86 -47.70
N VAL A 558 2.39 -49.65 -47.37
CA VAL A 558 1.01 -49.19 -47.69
C VAL A 558 0.87 -48.76 -49.14
N ARG A 559 1.95 -48.46 -49.85
CA ARG A 559 1.94 -48.13 -51.30
C ARG A 559 1.92 -49.36 -52.22
N LYS A 560 2.04 -50.57 -51.72
CA LYS A 560 2.03 -51.79 -52.51
C LYS A 560 0.66 -52.49 -52.52
N HIS A 561 -0.33 -51.99 -51.78
CA HIS A 561 -1.69 -52.60 -51.77
C HIS A 561 -2.82 -51.54 -51.90
N ALA A 562 -2.53 -50.37 -52.51
CA ALA A 562 -3.54 -49.42 -52.97
C ALA A 562 -3.71 -49.46 -54.46
#